data_9e8b85da8c8b2fa8b859ca4c45b3b7ae
#
_entry.id   9e8b85da8c8b2fa8b859ca4c45b3b7ae
#
_cell.length_a   1.000
_cell.length_b   1.000
_cell.length_c   1.000
_cell.angle_alpha   90.00
_cell.angle_beta   90.00
_cell.angle_gamma   90.00
#
_symmetry.space_group_name_H-M   'P 1'
#
loop_
_entity.id
_entity.type
_entity.pdbx_description
1 polymer ?
#
loop_
_entity_poly.entity_id
_entity_poly.type
_entity_poly.pdbx_seq_one_letter_code
_entity_poly.pdbx_strand_id
1 'polypeptide(L)'
;IYFPPISTEILQEQLQKSGADPVQALVMARISGGNVRLSRELMQNSNDLMEKLYLLLNACFSSDPTIWNKCIDTIARLKTKDINQMEQLFRCVVLFFRDLLYYSAAKTDEEIIFKNQLNKIDKLSKIYSDADWHACIEHIENTQNYISRNGYLPLQMICMILDIQKSLKGEIYEPFQLRDWTPV
;
A
#
# COMPACT_ATOMS: atom_id res chain seq x y z
N ILE A 1 14.54 -24.43 13.97
CA ILE A 1 15.70 -23.53 13.76
C ILE A 1 15.15 -22.19 13.30
N TYR A 2 15.39 -21.13 14.11
CA TYR A 2 15.00 -19.77 13.75
C TYR A 2 16.15 -19.14 12.96
N PHE A 3 15.86 -18.71 11.72
CA PHE A 3 16.77 -17.90 10.92
C PHE A 3 16.38 -16.44 11.06
N PRO A 4 17.25 -15.56 11.58
CA PRO A 4 16.96 -14.14 11.65
C PRO A 4 16.83 -13.56 10.23
N PRO A 5 16.01 -12.51 10.04
CA PRO A 5 15.92 -11.83 8.76
C PRO A 5 17.28 -11.25 8.35
N ILE A 6 17.57 -11.33 7.06
CA ILE A 6 18.82 -10.78 6.49
C ILE A 6 18.69 -9.25 6.43
N SER A 7 19.81 -8.54 6.64
CA SER A 7 19.80 -7.08 6.55
C SER A 7 19.44 -6.58 5.13
N THR A 8 18.81 -5.42 5.06
CA THR A 8 18.40 -4.79 3.79
C THR A 8 19.57 -4.60 2.85
N GLU A 9 20.74 -4.23 3.37
CA GLU A 9 21.96 -3.97 2.60
C GLU A 9 22.45 -5.25 1.91
N ILE A 10 22.50 -6.37 2.64
CA ILE A 10 22.94 -7.66 2.09
C ILE A 10 21.93 -8.12 1.01
N LEU A 11 20.63 -7.96 1.24
CA LEU A 11 19.61 -8.30 0.24
C LEU A 11 19.73 -7.43 -1.00
N GLN A 12 19.93 -6.13 -0.83
CA GLN A 12 20.14 -5.19 -1.93
C GLN A 12 21.33 -5.61 -2.79
N GLU A 13 22.48 -5.90 -2.16
CA GLU A 13 23.67 -6.37 -2.87
C GLU A 13 23.41 -7.67 -3.63
N GLN A 14 22.69 -8.62 -3.03
CA GLN A 14 22.35 -9.88 -3.71
C GLN A 14 21.48 -9.66 -4.94
N LEU A 15 20.47 -8.78 -4.84
CA LEU A 15 19.60 -8.43 -5.96
C LEU A 15 20.36 -7.70 -7.07
N GLN A 16 21.28 -6.79 -6.72
CA GLN A 16 22.15 -6.10 -7.69
C GLN A 16 23.11 -7.07 -8.41
N LYS A 17 23.70 -8.02 -7.68
CA LYS A 17 24.53 -9.09 -8.28
C LYS A 17 23.72 -9.97 -9.26
N SER A 18 22.40 -10.03 -9.09
CA SER A 18 21.49 -10.73 -10.01
C SER A 18 21.01 -9.86 -11.17
N GLY A 19 21.56 -8.65 -11.35
CA GLY A 19 21.28 -7.73 -12.46
C GLY A 19 20.15 -6.72 -12.19
N ALA A 20 19.70 -6.58 -10.95
CA ALA A 20 18.66 -5.61 -10.61
C ALA A 20 19.21 -4.17 -10.59
N ASP A 21 18.38 -3.21 -11.02
CA ASP A 21 18.68 -1.79 -10.85
C ASP A 21 18.86 -1.45 -9.36
N PRO A 22 19.87 -0.64 -8.98
CA PRO A 22 20.16 -0.33 -7.58
C PRO A 22 19.00 0.25 -6.79
N VAL A 23 18.18 1.12 -7.41
CA VAL A 23 17.02 1.74 -6.77
C VAL A 23 15.90 0.73 -6.56
N GLN A 24 15.60 -0.08 -7.58
CA GLN A 24 14.63 -1.16 -7.46
C GLN A 24 15.06 -2.20 -6.44
N ALA A 25 16.34 -2.61 -6.46
CA ALA A 25 16.89 -3.56 -5.51
C ALA A 25 16.70 -3.10 -4.05
N LEU A 26 16.96 -1.82 -3.76
CA LEU A 26 16.76 -1.24 -2.44
C LEU A 26 15.28 -1.29 -2.01
N VAL A 27 14.37 -0.86 -2.88
CA VAL A 27 12.93 -0.86 -2.58
C VAL A 27 12.43 -2.29 -2.32
N MET A 28 12.79 -3.26 -3.18
CA MET A 28 12.35 -4.66 -3.02
C MET A 28 12.98 -5.32 -1.78
N ALA A 29 14.24 -5.02 -1.46
CA ALA A 29 14.88 -5.49 -0.24
C ALA A 29 14.15 -4.96 1.01
N ARG A 30 13.77 -3.70 1.03
CA ARG A 30 13.01 -3.08 2.14
C ARG A 30 11.59 -3.66 2.27
N ILE A 31 10.84 -3.77 1.16
CA ILE A 31 9.50 -4.36 1.16
C ILE A 31 9.53 -5.81 1.66
N SER A 32 10.57 -6.58 1.33
CA SER A 32 10.70 -7.99 1.74
C SER A 32 10.95 -8.18 3.23
N GLY A 33 11.40 -7.14 3.96
CA GLY A 33 11.65 -7.20 5.39
C GLY A 33 12.67 -8.27 5.79
N GLY A 34 13.71 -8.48 4.99
CA GLY A 34 14.75 -9.47 5.27
C GLY A 34 14.47 -10.87 4.72
N ASN A 35 13.37 -11.07 4.00
CA ASN A 35 13.01 -12.36 3.40
C ASN A 35 13.59 -12.49 1.98
N VAL A 36 14.61 -13.36 1.82
CA VAL A 36 15.31 -13.60 0.55
C VAL A 36 14.39 -14.12 -0.55
N ARG A 37 13.49 -15.05 -0.22
CA ARG A 37 12.58 -15.62 -1.20
C ARG A 37 11.63 -14.54 -1.71
N LEU A 38 11.01 -13.80 -0.79
CA LEU A 38 10.08 -12.72 -1.12
C LEU A 38 10.78 -11.63 -1.93
N SER A 39 12.02 -11.26 -1.61
CA SER A 39 12.75 -10.23 -2.35
C SER A 39 12.99 -10.61 -3.81
N ARG A 40 13.27 -11.89 -4.08
CA ARG A 40 13.43 -12.41 -5.45
C ARG A 40 12.10 -12.46 -6.21
N GLU A 41 11.04 -12.91 -5.58
CA GLU A 41 9.69 -12.94 -6.16
C GLU A 41 9.22 -11.52 -6.52
N LEU A 42 9.39 -10.57 -5.61
CA LEU A 42 9.08 -9.15 -5.83
C LEU A 42 9.91 -8.56 -6.98
N MET A 43 11.19 -8.94 -7.08
CA MET A 43 12.07 -8.44 -8.14
C MET A 43 11.66 -8.94 -9.52
N GLN A 44 11.26 -10.21 -9.63
CA GLN A 44 10.81 -10.80 -10.90
C GLN A 44 9.57 -10.10 -11.46
N ASN A 45 8.68 -9.61 -10.59
CA ASN A 45 7.42 -8.97 -10.96
C ASN A 45 7.41 -7.46 -10.65
N SER A 46 8.58 -6.85 -10.43
CA SER A 46 8.69 -5.50 -9.88
C SER A 46 7.97 -4.43 -10.71
N ASN A 47 8.10 -4.46 -12.03
CA ASN A 47 7.47 -3.47 -12.91
C ASN A 47 5.95 -3.56 -12.87
N ASP A 48 5.40 -4.77 -12.97
CA ASP A 48 3.96 -5.03 -12.91
C ASP A 48 3.37 -4.68 -11.53
N LEU A 49 4.09 -5.01 -10.46
CA LEU A 49 3.71 -4.65 -9.09
C LEU A 49 3.69 -3.13 -8.89
N MET A 50 4.72 -2.42 -9.39
CA MET A 50 4.77 -0.96 -9.27
C MET A 50 3.69 -0.27 -10.10
N GLU A 51 3.39 -0.75 -11.29
CA GLU A 51 2.28 -0.23 -12.10
C GLU A 51 0.95 -0.36 -11.36
N LYS A 52 0.66 -1.53 -10.80
CA LYS A 52 -0.55 -1.77 -10.02
C LYS A 52 -0.59 -0.94 -8.72
N LEU A 53 0.56 -0.79 -8.05
CA LEU A 53 0.69 0.09 -6.88
C LEU A 53 0.30 1.53 -7.23
N TYR A 54 0.85 2.08 -8.32
CA TYR A 54 0.51 3.44 -8.72
C TYR A 54 -0.94 3.60 -9.15
N LEU A 55 -1.53 2.57 -9.77
CA LEU A 55 -2.95 2.56 -10.11
C LEU A 55 -3.83 2.62 -8.84
N LEU A 56 -3.50 1.83 -7.82
CA LEU A 56 -4.25 1.81 -6.56
C LEU A 56 -4.06 3.11 -5.77
N LEU A 57 -2.83 3.61 -5.67
CA LEU A 57 -2.56 4.91 -5.05
C LEU A 57 -3.33 6.04 -5.76
N ASN A 58 -3.33 6.04 -7.10
CA ASN A 58 -4.09 7.04 -7.86
C ASN A 58 -5.59 6.96 -7.57
N ALA A 59 -6.15 5.76 -7.42
CA ALA A 59 -7.55 5.60 -7.02
C ALA A 59 -7.83 6.15 -5.62
N CYS A 60 -6.92 5.97 -4.66
CA CYS A 60 -7.06 6.51 -3.29
C CYS A 60 -7.05 8.05 -3.26
N PHE A 61 -6.22 8.68 -4.09
CA PHE A 61 -6.06 10.14 -4.13
C PHE A 61 -6.94 10.85 -5.17
N SER A 62 -7.71 10.12 -5.98
CA SER A 62 -8.58 10.66 -7.03
C SER A 62 -10.06 10.51 -6.69
N SER A 63 -10.85 11.54 -6.98
CA SER A 63 -12.32 11.48 -6.88
C SER A 63 -12.99 11.02 -8.19
N ASP A 64 -12.23 10.57 -9.19
CA ASP A 64 -12.75 10.12 -10.48
C ASP A 64 -13.19 8.64 -10.43
N PRO A 65 -14.49 8.34 -10.57
CA PRO A 65 -15.00 6.97 -10.57
C PRO A 65 -14.41 6.09 -11.70
N THR A 66 -13.96 6.69 -12.79
CA THR A 66 -13.35 5.95 -13.92
C THR A 66 -12.03 5.31 -13.49
N ILE A 67 -11.22 6.05 -12.70
CA ILE A 67 -9.98 5.55 -12.13
C ILE A 67 -10.26 4.44 -11.12
N TRP A 68 -11.30 4.60 -10.28
CA TRP A 68 -11.69 3.57 -9.31
C TRP A 68 -12.10 2.27 -10.00
N ASN A 69 -12.98 2.34 -11.01
CA ASN A 69 -13.43 1.15 -11.76
C ASN A 69 -12.26 0.42 -12.41
N LYS A 70 -11.35 1.15 -13.07
CA LYS A 70 -10.15 0.55 -13.66
C LYS A 70 -9.27 -0.15 -12.61
N CYS A 71 -9.10 0.46 -11.44
CA CYS A 71 -8.35 -0.11 -10.33
C CYS A 71 -9.02 -1.40 -9.82
N ILE A 72 -10.33 -1.34 -9.53
CA ILE A 72 -11.11 -2.47 -9.01
C ILE A 72 -11.07 -3.65 -9.97
N ASP A 73 -11.28 -3.44 -11.27
CA ASP A 73 -11.21 -4.48 -12.29
C ASP A 73 -9.82 -5.13 -12.36
N THR A 74 -8.76 -4.32 -12.24
CA THR A 74 -7.38 -4.81 -12.25
C THR A 74 -7.11 -5.71 -11.05
N ILE A 75 -7.52 -5.29 -9.85
CA ILE A 75 -7.33 -6.05 -8.62
C ILE A 75 -8.22 -7.29 -8.58
N ALA A 76 -9.44 -7.22 -9.10
CA ALA A 76 -10.32 -8.39 -9.21
C ALA A 76 -9.71 -9.49 -10.10
N ARG A 77 -9.09 -9.10 -11.22
CA ARG A 77 -8.36 -10.04 -12.07
C ARG A 77 -7.13 -10.60 -11.38
N LEU A 78 -6.43 -9.79 -10.60
CA LEU A 78 -5.26 -10.23 -9.84
C LEU A 78 -5.66 -11.25 -8.77
N LYS A 79 -6.74 -11.00 -8.02
CA LYS A 79 -7.27 -11.94 -7.01
C LYS A 79 -7.55 -13.31 -7.59
N THR A 80 -8.09 -13.38 -8.81
CA THR A 80 -8.40 -14.67 -9.46
C THR A 80 -7.21 -15.39 -10.03
N LYS A 81 -6.14 -14.66 -10.40
CA LYS A 81 -4.92 -15.23 -11.00
C LYS A 81 -3.88 -15.61 -9.97
N ASP A 82 -3.62 -14.72 -9.03
CA ASP A 82 -2.52 -14.84 -8.07
C ASP A 82 -2.81 -14.03 -6.80
N ILE A 83 -3.36 -14.71 -5.81
CA ILE A 83 -3.70 -14.11 -4.51
C ILE A 83 -2.47 -13.57 -3.79
N ASN A 84 -1.30 -14.22 -3.96
CA ASN A 84 -0.06 -13.78 -3.31
C ASN A 84 0.39 -12.42 -3.87
N GLN A 85 0.29 -12.22 -5.19
CA GLN A 85 0.59 -10.91 -5.78
C GLN A 85 -0.37 -9.82 -5.29
N MET A 86 -1.64 -10.15 -5.10
CA MET A 86 -2.60 -9.21 -4.51
C MET A 86 -2.20 -8.84 -3.07
N GLU A 87 -1.83 -9.81 -2.24
CA GLU A 87 -1.36 -9.56 -0.87
C GLU A 87 -0.08 -8.70 -0.85
N GLN A 88 0.86 -8.99 -1.77
CA GLN A 88 2.07 -8.17 -1.94
C GLN A 88 1.73 -6.73 -2.34
N LEU A 89 0.76 -6.54 -3.22
CA LEU A 89 0.28 -5.20 -3.62
C LEU A 89 -0.28 -4.42 -2.43
N PHE A 90 -1.18 -5.01 -1.66
CA PHE A 90 -1.73 -4.36 -0.46
C PHE A 90 -0.64 -4.01 0.56
N ARG A 91 0.31 -4.91 0.77
CA ARG A 91 1.49 -4.64 1.61
C ARG A 91 2.29 -3.43 1.11
N CYS A 92 2.51 -3.31 -0.20
CA CYS A 92 3.20 -2.14 -0.77
C CYS A 92 2.41 -0.85 -0.53
N VAL A 93 1.07 -0.89 -0.62
CA VAL A 93 0.21 0.28 -0.35
C VAL A 93 0.33 0.69 1.13
N VAL A 94 0.21 -0.25 2.06
CA VAL A 94 0.41 0.01 3.50
C VAL A 94 1.76 0.66 3.75
N LEU A 95 2.85 0.12 3.18
CA LEU A 95 4.18 0.68 3.34
C LEU A 95 4.32 2.09 2.75
N PHE A 96 3.64 2.39 1.64
CA PHE A 96 3.63 3.73 1.07
C PHE A 96 2.89 4.74 1.97
N PHE A 97 1.74 4.35 2.54
CA PHE A 97 1.02 5.20 3.50
C PHE A 97 1.79 5.34 4.82
N ARG A 98 2.54 4.31 5.25
CA ARG A 98 3.47 4.41 6.37
C ARG A 98 4.58 5.43 6.09
N ASP A 99 5.12 5.46 4.88
CA ASP A 99 6.10 6.47 4.48
C ASP A 99 5.51 7.89 4.56
N LEU A 100 4.23 8.08 4.13
CA LEU A 100 3.53 9.34 4.28
C LEU A 100 3.34 9.75 5.75
N LEU A 101 2.92 8.80 6.60
CA LEU A 101 2.78 9.02 8.04
C LEU A 101 4.11 9.45 8.67
N TYR A 102 5.17 8.68 8.41
CA TYR A 102 6.50 8.96 8.95
C TYR A 102 7.03 10.31 8.48
N TYR A 103 6.98 10.56 7.16
CA TYR A 103 7.47 11.82 6.59
C TYR A 103 6.67 13.03 7.08
N SER A 104 5.37 12.90 7.25
CA SER A 104 4.52 13.97 7.79
C SER A 104 4.88 14.33 9.23
N ALA A 105 5.26 13.35 10.05
CA ALA A 105 5.63 13.54 11.44
C ALA A 105 7.09 14.02 11.61
N ALA A 106 8.05 13.33 10.98
CA ALA A 106 9.47 13.52 11.22
C ALA A 106 10.15 14.52 10.26
N LYS A 107 9.58 14.71 9.07
CA LYS A 107 10.14 15.55 7.99
C LYS A 107 11.57 15.14 7.55
N THR A 108 11.92 13.87 7.78
CA THR A 108 13.20 13.27 7.37
C THR A 108 12.94 12.10 6.40
N ASP A 109 13.94 11.73 5.62
CA ASP A 109 13.85 10.64 4.64
C ASP A 109 14.60 9.37 5.06
N GLU A 110 15.14 9.32 6.29
CA GLU A 110 15.99 8.23 6.76
C GLU A 110 15.28 6.88 6.72
N GLU A 111 14.01 6.83 7.20
CA GLU A 111 13.21 5.62 7.31
C GLU A 111 12.30 5.36 6.09
N ILE A 112 12.32 6.25 5.10
CA ILE A 112 11.47 6.14 3.91
C ILE A 112 11.88 4.92 3.06
N ILE A 113 10.91 4.05 2.79
CA ILE A 113 11.09 2.85 1.97
C ILE A 113 11.15 3.21 0.49
N PHE A 114 10.19 4.02 0.04
CA PHE A 114 10.07 4.45 -1.36
C PHE A 114 10.87 5.73 -1.63
N LYS A 115 12.19 5.71 -1.38
CA LYS A 115 13.07 6.88 -1.59
C LYS A 115 13.00 7.45 -3.01
N ASN A 116 12.77 6.61 -4.01
CA ASN A 116 12.57 7.04 -5.40
C ASN A 116 11.27 7.82 -5.62
N GLN A 117 10.35 7.84 -4.66
CA GLN A 117 9.10 8.60 -4.70
C GLN A 117 9.06 9.75 -3.70
N LEU A 118 10.21 10.12 -3.10
CA LEU A 118 10.29 11.14 -2.05
C LEU A 118 9.61 12.46 -2.45
N ASN A 119 9.81 12.91 -3.68
CA ASN A 119 9.16 14.12 -4.21
C ASN A 119 7.62 14.02 -4.19
N LYS A 120 7.06 12.84 -4.44
CA LYS A 120 5.60 12.62 -4.37
C LYS A 120 5.13 12.57 -2.92
N ILE A 121 5.89 11.90 -2.05
CA ILE A 121 5.61 11.81 -0.61
C ILE A 121 5.59 13.22 0.00
N ASP A 122 6.61 14.04 -0.27
CA ASP A 122 6.67 15.44 0.16
C ASP A 122 5.48 16.25 -0.34
N LYS A 123 5.14 16.13 -1.63
CA LYS A 123 4.00 16.83 -2.22
C LYS A 123 2.68 16.40 -1.58
N LEU A 124 2.45 15.12 -1.41
CA LEU A 124 1.23 14.58 -0.79
C LEU A 124 1.10 14.99 0.67
N SER A 125 2.20 14.95 1.45
CA SER A 125 2.20 15.38 2.85
C SER A 125 1.89 16.88 3.04
N LYS A 126 2.18 17.71 2.02
CA LYS A 126 1.83 19.14 2.02
C LYS A 126 0.38 19.38 1.59
N ILE A 127 -0.11 18.65 0.58
CA ILE A 127 -1.49 18.80 0.08
C ILE A 127 -2.48 18.33 1.16
N TYR A 128 -2.15 17.23 1.85
CA TYR A 128 -3.00 16.59 2.86
C TYR A 128 -2.39 16.77 4.25
N SER A 129 -2.16 18.03 4.67
CA SER A 129 -1.54 18.36 5.96
C SER A 129 -2.35 17.86 7.17
N ASP A 130 -3.67 17.79 7.03
CA ASP A 130 -4.60 17.40 8.10
C ASP A 130 -5.04 15.93 8.01
N ALA A 131 -4.41 15.15 7.11
CA ALA A 131 -4.77 13.77 6.88
C ALA A 131 -4.48 12.88 8.10
N ASP A 132 -5.41 12.02 8.43
CA ASP A 132 -5.19 10.90 9.33
C ASP A 132 -4.60 9.71 8.57
N TRP A 133 -3.27 9.74 8.41
CA TRP A 133 -2.54 8.66 7.73
C TRP A 133 -2.65 7.31 8.44
N HIS A 134 -2.85 7.31 9.77
CA HIS A 134 -3.02 6.09 10.54
C HIS A 134 -4.35 5.43 10.19
N ALA A 135 -5.45 6.20 10.18
CA ALA A 135 -6.76 5.71 9.74
C ALA A 135 -6.71 5.18 8.29
N CYS A 136 -5.99 5.86 7.39
CA CYS A 136 -5.80 5.36 6.02
C CYS A 136 -5.17 3.96 6.00
N ILE A 137 -4.14 3.71 6.83
CA ILE A 137 -3.49 2.39 6.94
C ILE A 137 -4.50 1.36 7.46
N GLU A 138 -5.25 1.67 8.51
CA GLU A 138 -6.27 0.78 9.07
C GLU A 138 -7.34 0.38 8.04
N HIS A 139 -7.81 1.32 7.22
CA HIS A 139 -8.78 1.03 6.16
C HIS A 139 -8.23 0.05 5.11
N ILE A 140 -6.95 0.19 4.75
CA ILE A 140 -6.28 -0.71 3.80
C ILE A 140 -6.16 -2.12 4.40
N GLU A 141 -5.68 -2.24 5.64
CA GLU A 141 -5.49 -3.52 6.34
C GLU A 141 -6.83 -4.23 6.59
N ASN A 142 -7.87 -3.49 7.01
CA ASN A 142 -9.21 -4.03 7.17
C ASN A 142 -9.76 -4.57 5.85
N THR A 143 -9.57 -3.83 4.75
CA THR A 143 -9.99 -4.28 3.42
C THR A 143 -9.27 -5.56 3.00
N GLN A 144 -7.96 -5.64 3.21
CA GLN A 144 -7.17 -6.86 2.95
C GLN A 144 -7.73 -8.05 3.75
N ASN A 145 -8.04 -7.86 5.03
CA ASN A 145 -8.61 -8.89 5.89
C ASN A 145 -10.00 -9.34 5.44
N TYR A 146 -10.86 -8.43 4.96
CA TYR A 146 -12.18 -8.78 4.41
C TYR A 146 -12.07 -9.56 3.10
N ILE A 147 -11.15 -9.14 2.22
CA ILE A 147 -10.94 -9.82 0.94
C ILE A 147 -10.39 -11.23 1.13
N SER A 148 -9.48 -11.43 2.10
CA SER A 148 -8.93 -12.76 2.42
C SER A 148 -9.98 -13.72 2.99
N ARG A 149 -11.05 -13.18 3.61
CA ARG A 149 -12.20 -13.92 4.12
C ARG A 149 -13.36 -14.04 3.12
N ASN A 150 -13.07 -13.99 1.81
CA ASN A 150 -14.05 -14.06 0.71
C ASN A 150 -15.05 -12.91 0.66
N GLY A 151 -14.73 -11.74 1.23
CA GLY A 151 -15.51 -10.53 1.03
C GLY A 151 -15.66 -10.17 -0.45
N TYR A 152 -16.80 -9.53 -0.81
CA TYR A 152 -17.05 -9.07 -2.17
C TYR A 152 -16.12 -7.91 -2.52
N LEU A 153 -15.05 -8.23 -3.28
CA LEU A 153 -13.92 -7.33 -3.55
C LEU A 153 -14.33 -5.95 -4.08
N PRO A 154 -15.20 -5.81 -5.11
CA PRO A 154 -15.53 -4.48 -5.63
C PRO A 154 -16.10 -3.55 -4.57
N LEU A 155 -17.02 -4.03 -3.74
CA LEU A 155 -17.62 -3.24 -2.67
C LEU A 155 -16.57 -2.85 -1.62
N GLN A 156 -15.72 -3.78 -1.19
CA GLN A 156 -14.67 -3.51 -0.20
C GLN A 156 -13.67 -2.47 -0.71
N MET A 157 -13.31 -2.52 -2.00
CA MET A 157 -12.43 -1.53 -2.62
C MET A 157 -13.06 -0.14 -2.67
N ILE A 158 -14.35 -0.04 -3.03
CA ILE A 158 -15.06 1.24 -3.04
C ILE A 158 -15.12 1.83 -1.63
N CYS A 159 -15.52 1.04 -0.62
CA CYS A 159 -15.56 1.47 0.76
C CYS A 159 -14.18 1.98 1.22
N MET A 160 -13.12 1.20 0.98
CA MET A 160 -11.76 1.58 1.31
C MET A 160 -11.36 2.93 0.69
N ILE A 161 -11.61 3.12 -0.61
CA ILE A 161 -11.25 4.36 -1.31
C ILE A 161 -12.00 5.54 -0.69
N LEU A 162 -13.29 5.40 -0.42
CA LEU A 162 -14.11 6.46 0.18
C LEU A 162 -13.67 6.79 1.60
N ASP A 163 -13.36 5.78 2.41
CA ASP A 163 -12.90 5.97 3.79
C ASP A 163 -11.51 6.61 3.84
N ILE A 164 -10.59 6.21 2.95
CA ILE A 164 -9.30 6.89 2.77
C ILE A 164 -9.52 8.35 2.40
N GLN A 165 -10.42 8.67 1.46
CA GLN A 165 -10.67 10.06 1.05
C GLN A 165 -11.24 10.94 2.16
N LYS A 166 -12.04 10.38 3.07
CA LYS A 166 -12.49 11.09 4.28
C LYS A 166 -11.30 11.35 5.22
N SER A 167 -10.51 10.31 5.50
CA SER A 167 -9.32 10.43 6.36
C SER A 167 -8.29 11.42 5.81
N LEU A 168 -8.15 11.53 4.48
CA LEU A 168 -7.29 12.54 3.84
C LEU A 168 -7.74 13.99 4.08
N LYS A 169 -9.02 14.20 4.36
CA LYS A 169 -9.58 15.53 4.70
C LYS A 169 -9.58 15.81 6.21
N GLY A 170 -9.04 14.92 7.01
CA GLY A 170 -9.11 15.02 8.48
C GLY A 170 -10.52 14.81 9.05
N GLU A 171 -11.43 14.24 8.27
CA GLU A 171 -12.76 13.88 8.75
C GLU A 171 -12.67 12.67 9.68
N ILE A 172 -13.19 12.80 10.91
CA ILE A 172 -13.20 11.69 11.88
C ILE A 172 -14.15 10.61 11.35
N TYR A 173 -13.62 9.40 11.19
CA TYR A 173 -14.44 8.23 10.87
C TYR A 173 -15.15 7.74 12.12
N GLU A 174 -16.45 7.98 12.20
CA GLU A 174 -17.31 7.32 13.19
C GLU A 174 -17.93 6.08 12.52
N PRO A 175 -17.53 4.86 12.91
CA PRO A 175 -18.16 3.66 12.36
C PRO A 175 -19.62 3.60 12.76
N PHE A 176 -20.52 3.42 11.79
CA PHE A 176 -21.94 3.22 12.03
C PHE A 176 -22.14 2.02 12.96
N GLN A 177 -22.79 2.26 14.10
CA GLN A 177 -23.16 1.21 15.05
C GLN A 177 -24.63 0.84 14.86
N LEU A 178 -24.90 -0.46 14.62
CA LEU A 178 -26.28 -0.97 14.46
C LEU A 178 -27.22 -0.64 15.62
N ARG A 179 -26.69 -0.42 16.83
CA ARG A 179 -27.47 0.02 18.00
C ARG A 179 -28.03 1.43 17.86
N ASP A 180 -27.49 2.25 16.96
CA ASP A 180 -27.95 3.61 16.72
C ASP A 180 -29.12 3.63 15.71
N TRP A 181 -29.46 2.46 15.16
CA TRP A 181 -30.60 2.30 14.27
C TRP A 181 -31.84 1.93 15.07
N THR A 182 -32.67 2.92 15.37
CA THR A 182 -34.03 2.70 15.90
C THR A 182 -34.97 2.55 14.71
N PRO A 183 -35.60 1.37 14.50
CA PRO A 183 -36.63 1.25 13.47
C PRO A 183 -37.79 2.17 13.79
N VAL A 184 -38.18 2.99 12.81
CA VAL A 184 -39.34 3.89 12.88
C VAL A 184 -40.62 3.06 12.86
#